data_54e7e0be3da7a7edbb244201dad0c38e
#
_entry.id   54e7e0be3da7a7edbb244201dad0c38e
#
_cell.length_a   1.000
_cell.length_b   1.000
_cell.length_c   1.000
_cell.angle_alpha   90.00
_cell.angle_beta   90.00
_cell.angle_gamma   90.00
#
_symmetry.space_group_name_H-M   'P 1'
#
loop_
_entity.id
_entity.type
_entity.pdbx_description
1 polymer ?
#
loop_
_entity_poly.entity_id
_entity_poly.type
_entity_poly.pdbx_seq_one_letter_code
_entity_poly.pdbx_strand_id
1 'polypeptide(L)'
;ACDECPSSGIEIGSSCRSCITHRCKHVCPKNAISIINKKAVVDHDLCVECGECVGACPFNAIKLNRRPCIVSCEANAISLGKNQKAAIDYSKCVECGKCIVKCPFGAISNVSLLLKTIDLLKNKQGKVYAIYAPSLAGQFSYAVTSQLVAGMKKIGFDEVINVAVGAEEVLRGEVKEADEAGVLLSSCCPAFVKYVKKNLPFAEGMLSKQ
;
A
#
# COMPACT_ATOMS: atom_id res chain seq x y z
N ALA A 1 6.12 -0.92 13.77
CA ALA A 1 5.79 0.48 13.46
C ALA A 1 6.99 1.35 13.79
N CYS A 2 7.26 2.34 12.98
CA CYS A 2 8.37 3.26 13.17
C CYS A 2 7.99 4.30 14.24
N ASP A 3 8.82 4.47 15.26
CA ASP A 3 8.59 5.46 16.33
C ASP A 3 8.79 6.91 15.82
N GLU A 4 9.56 7.06 14.72
CA GLU A 4 9.78 8.35 14.04
C GLU A 4 8.62 8.77 13.11
N CYS A 5 7.63 7.91 12.93
CA CYS A 5 6.48 8.28 12.10
C CYS A 5 5.65 9.36 12.79
N PRO A 6 5.40 10.51 12.14
CA PRO A 6 4.66 11.60 12.76
C PRO A 6 3.30 11.12 13.28
N SER A 7 2.87 11.71 14.38
CA SER A 7 1.53 11.47 14.91
C SER A 7 0.51 11.80 13.82
N SER A 8 -0.48 10.93 13.63
CA SER A 8 -1.60 11.24 12.77
C SER A 8 -2.54 12.19 13.46
N GLY A 9 -3.24 13.02 12.70
CA GLY A 9 -4.27 13.90 13.25
C GLY A 9 -4.01 15.38 13.04
N ILE A 10 -4.82 16.18 13.70
CA ILE A 10 -4.72 17.63 13.66
C ILE A 10 -3.58 18.11 14.58
N GLU A 11 -2.66 18.87 14.01
CA GLU A 11 -1.55 19.49 14.73
C GLU A 11 -1.69 21.02 14.64
N ILE A 12 -1.51 21.70 15.77
CA ILE A 12 -1.52 23.16 15.84
C ILE A 12 -0.10 23.64 16.13
N GLY A 13 0.52 24.24 15.13
CA GLY A 13 1.90 24.70 15.19
C GLY A 13 2.11 26.00 15.98
N SER A 14 3.38 26.36 16.13
CA SER A 14 3.82 27.58 16.82
C SER A 14 3.34 28.88 16.15
N SER A 15 2.92 28.84 14.89
CA SER A 15 2.35 29.97 14.16
C SER A 15 0.94 30.36 14.62
N CYS A 16 0.34 29.63 15.57
CA CYS A 16 -0.95 30.00 16.17
C CYS A 16 -0.87 31.36 16.85
N ARG A 17 -1.74 32.30 16.43
CA ARG A 17 -1.78 33.69 16.93
C ARG A 17 -2.85 33.94 17.98
N SER A 18 -3.55 32.90 18.43
CA SER A 18 -4.66 33.04 19.39
C SER A 18 -5.63 34.15 18.96
N CYS A 19 -6.09 34.14 17.74
CA CYS A 19 -6.96 35.18 17.18
C CYS A 19 -8.25 35.30 18.01
N ILE A 20 -8.75 36.51 18.14
CA ILE A 20 -9.94 36.82 18.97
C ILE A 20 -11.16 36.01 18.52
N THR A 21 -11.29 35.78 17.22
CA THR A 21 -12.45 35.08 16.64
C THR A 21 -12.41 33.57 16.86
N HIS A 22 -11.30 32.99 17.28
CA HIS A 22 -11.13 31.55 17.53
C HIS A 22 -11.85 30.65 16.50
N ARG A 23 -11.76 30.96 15.20
CA ARG A 23 -12.51 30.30 14.13
C ARG A 23 -12.37 28.79 14.17
N CYS A 24 -11.15 28.27 14.43
CA CYS A 24 -10.88 26.85 14.53
C CYS A 24 -11.70 26.16 15.63
N LYS A 25 -11.93 26.83 16.76
CA LYS A 25 -12.78 26.31 17.84
C LYS A 25 -14.25 26.28 17.42
N HIS A 26 -14.73 27.38 16.81
CA HIS A 26 -16.15 27.51 16.44
C HIS A 26 -16.56 26.57 15.29
N VAL A 27 -15.65 26.28 14.36
CA VAL A 27 -15.95 25.38 13.24
C VAL A 27 -15.87 23.89 13.63
N CYS A 28 -15.31 23.57 14.82
CA CYS A 28 -15.13 22.19 15.22
C CYS A 28 -16.46 21.54 15.63
N PRO A 29 -17.00 20.57 14.90
CA PRO A 29 -18.29 19.95 15.19
C PRO A 29 -18.28 19.09 16.47
N LYS A 30 -17.08 18.73 16.93
CA LYS A 30 -16.88 17.91 18.14
C LYS A 30 -16.37 18.71 19.33
N ASN A 31 -16.23 20.05 19.19
CA ASN A 31 -15.66 20.90 20.22
C ASN A 31 -14.29 20.44 20.75
N ALA A 32 -13.52 19.75 19.91
CA ALA A 32 -12.22 19.19 20.25
C ALA A 32 -11.09 20.23 20.35
N ILE A 33 -11.37 21.52 20.13
CA ILE A 33 -10.37 22.58 20.19
C ILE A 33 -10.67 23.52 21.35
N SER A 34 -9.72 23.67 22.26
CA SER A 34 -9.73 24.58 23.36
C SER A 34 -8.63 25.65 23.24
N ILE A 35 -8.76 26.74 23.95
CA ILE A 35 -7.73 27.79 24.01
C ILE A 35 -7.11 27.75 25.40
N ILE A 36 -5.85 27.34 25.45
CA ILE A 36 -5.08 27.22 26.70
C ILE A 36 -3.80 28.07 26.54
N ASN A 37 -3.50 28.89 27.52
CA ASN A 37 -2.31 29.75 27.52
C ASN A 37 -2.11 30.54 26.22
N LYS A 38 -3.18 31.16 25.71
CA LYS A 38 -3.17 31.92 24.46
C LYS A 38 -2.74 31.09 23.23
N LYS A 39 -3.04 29.78 23.21
CA LYS A 39 -2.85 28.93 22.07
C LYS A 39 -4.03 27.97 21.91
N ALA A 40 -4.37 27.65 20.68
CA ALA A 40 -5.34 26.61 20.43
C ALA A 40 -4.66 25.25 20.69
N VAL A 41 -5.38 24.33 21.33
CA VAL A 41 -4.95 22.98 21.66
C VAL A 41 -6.03 22.02 21.21
N VAL A 42 -5.65 20.90 20.63
CA VAL A 42 -6.57 19.84 20.18
C VAL A 42 -6.63 18.75 21.23
N ASP A 43 -7.84 18.38 21.57
CA ASP A 43 -8.13 17.14 22.28
C ASP A 43 -8.26 16.02 21.24
N HIS A 44 -7.27 15.12 21.19
CA HIS A 44 -7.23 14.03 20.21
C HIS A 44 -8.24 12.92 20.49
N ASP A 45 -8.75 12.81 21.71
CA ASP A 45 -9.77 11.82 22.06
C ASP A 45 -11.15 12.21 21.51
N LEU A 46 -11.39 13.52 21.39
CA LEU A 46 -12.61 14.07 20.82
C LEU A 46 -12.51 14.33 19.31
N CYS A 47 -11.29 14.47 18.79
CA CYS A 47 -11.03 14.88 17.43
C CYS A 47 -11.32 13.75 16.43
N VAL A 48 -12.20 13.99 15.46
CA VAL A 48 -12.54 13.07 14.37
C VAL A 48 -11.76 13.33 13.08
N GLU A 49 -10.73 14.16 13.12
CA GLU A 49 -9.83 14.48 11.99
C GLU A 49 -10.55 14.96 10.71
N CYS A 50 -11.69 15.63 10.83
CA CYS A 50 -12.46 16.12 9.68
C CYS A 50 -11.74 17.19 8.85
N GLY A 51 -10.78 17.93 9.45
CA GLY A 51 -10.00 18.97 8.77
C GLY A 51 -10.63 20.35 8.68
N GLU A 52 -11.88 20.56 9.13
CA GLU A 52 -12.58 21.86 9.05
C GLU A 52 -11.79 23.01 9.68
N CYS A 53 -11.11 22.74 10.78
CA CYS A 53 -10.28 23.72 11.47
C CYS A 53 -9.05 24.15 10.67
N VAL A 54 -8.57 23.31 9.75
CA VAL A 54 -7.43 23.62 8.86
C VAL A 54 -7.82 24.76 7.92
N GLY A 55 -8.95 24.62 7.22
CA GLY A 55 -9.48 25.65 6.31
C GLY A 55 -9.91 26.92 7.01
N ALA A 56 -10.35 26.83 8.28
CA ALA A 56 -10.79 27.97 9.07
C ALA A 56 -9.65 28.83 9.62
N CYS A 57 -8.40 28.33 9.64
CA CYS A 57 -7.26 29.06 10.20
C CYS A 57 -6.61 29.99 9.17
N PRO A 58 -6.74 31.33 9.28
CA PRO A 58 -6.16 32.26 8.31
C PRO A 58 -4.63 32.36 8.40
N PHE A 59 -4.02 31.79 9.44
CA PHE A 59 -2.58 31.81 9.67
C PHE A 59 -1.89 30.51 9.26
N ASN A 60 -2.62 29.55 8.66
CA ASN A 60 -2.12 28.21 8.31
C ASN A 60 -1.39 27.52 9.48
N ALA A 61 -1.82 27.82 10.72
CA ALA A 61 -1.21 27.25 11.91
C ALA A 61 -1.68 25.83 12.24
N ILE A 62 -2.69 25.34 11.54
CA ILE A 62 -3.29 24.01 11.76
C ILE A 62 -3.01 23.15 10.55
N LYS A 63 -2.50 21.95 10.82
CA LYS A 63 -2.20 20.94 9.78
C LYS A 63 -2.91 19.64 10.10
N LEU A 64 -3.39 18.97 9.07
CA LEU A 64 -3.88 17.60 9.17
C LEU A 64 -2.77 16.67 8.68
N ASN A 65 -2.10 16.02 9.60
CA ASN A 65 -1.06 15.04 9.31
C ASN A 65 -1.73 13.68 9.08
N ARG A 66 -1.54 13.12 7.90
CA ARG A 66 -1.98 11.75 7.58
C ARG A 66 -0.79 10.91 7.17
N ARG A 67 -0.71 9.72 7.73
CA ARG A 67 0.39 8.81 7.37
C ARG A 67 0.26 8.33 5.93
N PRO A 68 1.35 8.37 5.14
CA PRO A 68 1.32 7.96 3.73
C PRO A 68 0.78 6.55 3.52
N CYS A 69 1.08 5.61 4.41
CA CYS A 69 0.58 4.23 4.34
C CYS A 69 -0.95 4.14 4.50
N ILE A 70 -1.55 4.96 5.36
CA ILE A 70 -3.00 4.99 5.58
C ILE A 70 -3.69 5.62 4.36
N VAL A 71 -3.21 6.78 3.92
CA VAL A 71 -3.79 7.51 2.77
C VAL A 71 -3.70 6.69 1.48
N SER A 72 -2.64 5.91 1.31
CA SER A 72 -2.43 5.13 0.10
C SER A 72 -3.21 3.81 0.07
N CYS A 73 -3.85 3.42 1.17
CA CYS A 73 -4.55 2.14 1.25
C CYS A 73 -5.99 2.26 0.71
N GLU A 74 -6.19 1.92 -0.55
CA GLU A 74 -7.52 1.96 -1.20
C GLU A 74 -8.50 0.91 -0.63
N ALA A 75 -7.97 -0.16 -0.05
CA ALA A 75 -8.79 -1.16 0.65
C ALA A 75 -9.15 -0.76 2.09
N ASN A 76 -8.74 0.43 2.55
CA ASN A 76 -8.93 0.91 3.93
C ASN A 76 -8.53 -0.11 5.00
N ALA A 77 -7.49 -0.89 4.71
CA ALA A 77 -7.01 -1.96 5.57
C ALA A 77 -5.97 -1.50 6.61
N ILE A 78 -5.58 -0.22 6.61
CA ILE A 78 -4.57 0.31 7.53
C ILE A 78 -5.20 1.37 8.42
N SER A 79 -5.08 1.18 9.71
CA SER A 79 -5.54 2.12 10.75
C SER A 79 -4.45 2.36 11.78
N LEU A 80 -4.70 3.27 12.71
CA LEU A 80 -3.87 3.45 13.89
C LEU A 80 -4.30 2.43 14.95
N GLY A 81 -3.36 1.61 15.37
CA GLY A 81 -3.52 0.70 16.48
C GLY A 81 -3.16 1.35 17.82
N LYS A 82 -3.10 0.53 18.85
CA LYS A 82 -2.61 0.94 20.18
C LYS A 82 -1.21 1.56 20.05
N ASN A 83 -0.91 2.58 20.85
CA ASN A 83 0.36 3.32 20.82
C ASN A 83 0.64 4.05 19.50
N GLN A 84 -0.40 4.50 18.80
CA GLN A 84 -0.26 5.24 17.54
C GLN A 84 0.55 4.51 16.46
N LYS A 85 0.68 3.18 16.53
CA LYS A 85 1.37 2.37 15.51
C LYS A 85 0.40 1.96 14.42
N ALA A 86 0.87 1.95 13.15
CA ALA A 86 0.05 1.46 12.04
C ALA A 86 -0.25 -0.03 12.22
N ALA A 87 -1.52 -0.38 12.13
CA ALA A 87 -2.01 -1.76 12.18
C ALA A 87 -2.68 -2.11 10.86
N ILE A 88 -2.40 -3.31 10.35
CA ILE A 88 -2.98 -3.81 9.10
C ILE A 88 -4.07 -4.82 9.44
N ASP A 89 -5.27 -4.55 8.98
CA ASP A 89 -6.38 -5.48 9.03
C ASP A 89 -6.30 -6.42 7.82
N TYR A 90 -5.82 -7.64 8.05
CA TYR A 90 -5.65 -8.64 6.99
C TYR A 90 -6.97 -9.16 6.41
N SER A 91 -8.09 -8.96 7.10
CA SER A 91 -9.40 -9.29 6.54
C SER A 91 -9.77 -8.38 5.36
N LYS A 92 -9.30 -7.12 5.39
CA LYS A 92 -9.49 -6.12 4.33
C LYS A 92 -8.33 -6.05 3.36
N CYS A 93 -7.12 -6.38 3.81
CA CYS A 93 -5.91 -6.26 3.02
C CYS A 93 -5.94 -7.13 1.77
N VAL A 94 -5.66 -6.54 0.61
CA VAL A 94 -5.56 -7.23 -0.69
C VAL A 94 -4.12 -7.50 -1.11
N GLU A 95 -3.14 -7.21 -0.23
CA GLU A 95 -1.71 -7.49 -0.43
C GLU A 95 -1.09 -6.81 -1.66
N CYS A 96 -1.58 -5.64 -2.04
CA CYS A 96 -1.11 -4.90 -3.21
C CYS A 96 0.28 -4.26 -3.04
N GLY A 97 0.83 -4.18 -1.83
CA GLY A 97 2.15 -3.61 -1.55
C GLY A 97 2.26 -2.08 -1.59
N LYS A 98 1.19 -1.34 -1.90
CA LYS A 98 1.24 0.13 -2.05
C LYS A 98 1.75 0.84 -0.79
N CYS A 99 1.40 0.34 0.39
CA CYS A 99 1.87 0.87 1.67
C CYS A 99 3.38 0.69 1.89
N ILE A 100 3.99 -0.36 1.33
CA ILE A 100 5.43 -0.61 1.39
C ILE A 100 6.17 0.50 0.63
N VAL A 101 5.73 0.75 -0.62
CA VAL A 101 6.33 1.76 -1.50
C VAL A 101 6.16 3.18 -0.95
N LYS A 102 5.02 3.45 -0.27
CA LYS A 102 4.70 4.78 0.27
C LYS A 102 5.28 5.05 1.64
N CYS A 103 5.85 4.05 2.33
CA CYS A 103 6.46 4.25 3.63
C CYS A 103 7.86 4.85 3.48
N PRO A 104 8.09 6.14 3.86
CA PRO A 104 9.39 6.77 3.70
C PRO A 104 10.46 6.20 4.66
N PHE A 105 10.03 5.50 5.70
CA PHE A 105 10.91 4.92 6.71
C PHE A 105 11.21 3.43 6.49
N GLY A 106 10.63 2.79 5.45
CA GLY A 106 10.76 1.35 5.26
C GLY A 106 10.20 0.49 6.40
N ALA A 107 9.30 1.04 7.22
CA ALA A 107 8.76 0.35 8.39
C ALA A 107 7.72 -0.74 8.02
N ILE A 108 7.28 -0.78 6.79
CA ILE A 108 6.40 -1.82 6.24
C ILE A 108 7.20 -2.56 5.17
N SER A 109 7.34 -3.85 5.34
CA SER A 109 8.05 -4.72 4.40
C SER A 109 7.19 -5.94 4.05
N ASN A 110 7.49 -6.57 2.93
CA ASN A 110 6.95 -7.87 2.59
C ASN A 110 7.65 -8.98 3.38
N VAL A 111 7.01 -10.14 3.45
CA VAL A 111 7.64 -11.35 3.99
C VAL A 111 8.71 -11.81 3.00
N SER A 112 9.97 -11.74 3.40
CA SER A 112 11.09 -12.17 2.57
C SER A 112 11.16 -13.70 2.55
N LEU A 113 11.26 -14.28 1.34
CA LEU A 113 11.55 -15.70 1.13
C LEU A 113 13.03 -15.97 0.84
N LEU A 114 13.90 -14.97 1.05
CA LEU A 114 15.32 -15.05 0.71
C LEU A 114 16.01 -16.27 1.36
N LEU A 115 15.82 -16.45 2.67
CA LEU A 115 16.44 -17.56 3.40
C LEU A 115 15.95 -18.93 2.89
N LYS A 116 14.65 -19.05 2.59
CA LYS A 116 14.09 -20.27 2.01
C LYS A 116 14.65 -20.55 0.61
N THR A 117 14.84 -19.51 -0.20
CA THR A 117 15.44 -19.64 -1.53
C THR A 117 16.91 -20.05 -1.44
N ILE A 118 17.68 -19.47 -0.51
CA ILE A 118 19.08 -19.86 -0.28
C ILE A 118 19.17 -21.34 0.16
N ASP A 119 18.30 -21.75 1.06
CA ASP A 119 18.26 -23.15 1.53
C ASP A 119 17.89 -24.10 0.36
N LEU A 120 16.89 -23.76 -0.42
CA LEU A 120 16.49 -24.51 -1.61
C LEU A 120 17.64 -24.65 -2.61
N LEU A 121 18.40 -23.59 -2.85
CA LEU A 121 19.53 -23.61 -3.79
C LEU A 121 20.75 -24.39 -3.24
N LYS A 122 20.97 -24.37 -1.90
CA LYS A 122 22.05 -25.14 -1.26
C LYS A 122 21.74 -26.61 -1.12
N ASN A 123 20.50 -26.94 -0.81
CA ASN A 123 20.05 -28.31 -0.51
C ASN A 123 19.16 -28.88 -1.62
N LYS A 124 19.55 -28.66 -2.87
CA LYS A 124 18.80 -29.11 -4.03
C LYS A 124 18.53 -30.62 -4.01
N GLN A 125 17.26 -30.99 -4.14
CA GLN A 125 16.83 -32.37 -4.35
C GLN A 125 16.44 -32.68 -5.82
N GLY A 126 16.56 -31.67 -6.68
CA GLY A 126 16.21 -31.71 -8.10
C GLY A 126 16.56 -30.40 -8.80
N LYS A 127 16.09 -30.23 -10.03
CA LYS A 127 16.26 -28.99 -10.79
C LYS A 127 15.43 -27.87 -10.16
N VAL A 128 16.03 -26.69 -10.01
CA VAL A 128 15.38 -25.49 -9.45
C VAL A 128 15.28 -24.44 -10.55
N TYR A 129 14.05 -24.06 -10.86
CA TYR A 129 13.73 -23.09 -11.90
C TYR A 129 13.41 -21.74 -11.29
N ALA A 130 13.90 -20.66 -11.90
CA ALA A 130 13.44 -19.31 -11.62
C ALA A 130 12.49 -18.84 -12.73
N ILE A 131 11.38 -18.25 -12.35
CA ILE A 131 10.50 -17.53 -13.28
C ILE A 131 10.57 -16.03 -13.00
N TYR A 132 10.60 -15.20 -14.02
CA TYR A 132 10.62 -13.75 -13.85
C TYR A 132 9.61 -13.05 -14.76
N ALA A 133 9.05 -11.94 -14.27
CA ALA A 133 8.14 -11.12 -15.05
C ALA A 133 8.91 -10.17 -15.99
N PRO A 134 8.34 -9.76 -17.14
CA PRO A 134 8.96 -8.80 -18.05
C PRO A 134 9.34 -7.46 -17.37
N SER A 135 8.60 -7.07 -16.33
CA SER A 135 8.88 -5.89 -15.52
C SER A 135 10.26 -5.89 -14.85
N LEU A 136 10.93 -7.05 -14.76
CA LEU A 136 12.31 -7.15 -14.27
C LEU A 136 13.27 -6.28 -15.08
N ALA A 137 13.05 -6.15 -16.39
CA ALA A 137 13.89 -5.35 -17.28
C ALA A 137 13.97 -3.87 -16.88
N GLY A 138 12.90 -3.31 -16.27
CA GLY A 138 12.85 -1.93 -15.82
C GLY A 138 13.33 -1.68 -14.39
N GLN A 139 13.70 -2.74 -13.64
CA GLN A 139 14.09 -2.60 -12.23
C GLN A 139 15.58 -2.22 -12.06
N PHE A 140 16.40 -2.47 -13.07
CA PHE A 140 17.85 -2.28 -13.00
C PHE A 140 18.32 -1.40 -14.14
N SER A 141 18.73 -0.18 -13.85
CA SER A 141 19.23 0.78 -14.84
C SER A 141 20.64 0.45 -15.36
N TYR A 142 21.37 -0.40 -14.63
CA TYR A 142 22.77 -0.75 -14.89
C TYR A 142 22.97 -2.17 -15.48
N ALA A 143 21.91 -2.92 -15.68
CA ALA A 143 22.01 -4.29 -16.19
C ALA A 143 20.89 -4.59 -17.18
N VAL A 144 21.25 -5.26 -18.28
CA VAL A 144 20.27 -5.75 -19.24
C VAL A 144 19.72 -7.13 -18.80
N THR A 145 18.54 -7.47 -19.27
CA THR A 145 17.83 -8.72 -18.87
C THR A 145 18.69 -9.98 -19.03
N SER A 146 19.49 -10.08 -20.10
CA SER A 146 20.39 -11.21 -20.33
C SER A 146 21.45 -11.35 -19.24
N GLN A 147 21.98 -10.25 -18.72
CA GLN A 147 22.93 -10.26 -17.61
C GLN A 147 22.26 -10.69 -16.30
N LEU A 148 21.01 -10.25 -16.07
CA LEU A 148 20.23 -10.68 -14.89
C LEU A 148 19.93 -12.19 -14.94
N VAL A 149 19.53 -12.71 -16.11
CA VAL A 149 19.31 -14.14 -16.31
C VAL A 149 20.60 -14.94 -16.09
N ALA A 150 21.73 -14.46 -16.63
CA ALA A 150 23.04 -15.09 -16.42
C ALA A 150 23.46 -15.06 -14.94
N GLY A 151 23.17 -13.94 -14.24
CA GLY A 151 23.39 -13.81 -12.80
C GLY A 151 22.58 -14.84 -11.98
N MET A 152 21.30 -15.01 -12.29
CA MET A 152 20.46 -16.00 -11.63
C MET A 152 20.98 -17.44 -11.84
N LYS A 153 21.42 -17.78 -13.05
CA LYS A 153 22.05 -19.08 -13.31
C LYS A 153 23.34 -19.28 -12.51
N LYS A 154 24.17 -18.21 -12.36
CA LYS A 154 25.38 -18.25 -11.53
C LYS A 154 25.09 -18.42 -10.04
N ILE A 155 23.99 -17.90 -9.54
CA ILE A 155 23.54 -18.08 -8.14
C ILE A 155 23.14 -19.53 -7.88
N GLY A 156 22.75 -20.28 -8.94
CA GLY A 156 22.49 -21.69 -8.82
C GLY A 156 21.12 -22.15 -9.32
N PHE A 157 20.35 -21.30 -9.98
CA PHE A 157 19.14 -21.75 -10.67
C PHE A 157 19.53 -22.55 -11.93
N ASP A 158 18.88 -23.67 -12.16
CA ASP A 158 19.17 -24.54 -13.33
C ASP A 158 18.65 -23.92 -14.62
N GLU A 159 17.46 -23.32 -14.56
CA GLU A 159 16.89 -22.55 -15.66
C GLU A 159 16.20 -21.30 -15.18
N VAL A 160 16.11 -20.30 -16.05
CA VAL A 160 15.48 -19.01 -15.80
C VAL A 160 14.56 -18.68 -16.96
N ILE A 161 13.26 -18.63 -16.69
CA ILE A 161 12.21 -18.58 -17.70
C ILE A 161 11.43 -17.25 -17.56
N ASN A 162 11.21 -16.58 -18.69
CA ASN A 162 10.34 -15.42 -18.74
C ASN A 162 8.88 -15.88 -18.70
N VAL A 163 8.10 -15.39 -17.72
CA VAL A 163 6.68 -15.76 -17.57
C VAL A 163 5.82 -15.30 -18.76
N ALA A 164 6.30 -14.35 -19.57
CA ALA A 164 5.61 -13.93 -20.79
C ALA A 164 5.34 -15.09 -21.79
N VAL A 165 6.16 -16.14 -21.75
CA VAL A 165 5.93 -17.33 -22.58
C VAL A 165 4.59 -17.98 -22.24
N GLY A 166 4.22 -18.05 -20.95
CA GLY A 166 2.92 -18.56 -20.52
C GLY A 166 1.77 -17.57 -20.76
N ALA A 167 2.07 -16.28 -20.79
CA ALA A 167 1.05 -15.25 -20.96
C ALA A 167 0.35 -15.31 -22.33
N GLU A 168 1.03 -15.78 -23.38
CA GLU A 168 0.41 -16.00 -24.71
C GLU A 168 -0.68 -17.07 -24.66
N GLU A 169 -0.44 -18.17 -23.96
CA GLU A 169 -1.43 -19.24 -23.83
C GLU A 169 -2.62 -18.79 -22.97
N VAL A 170 -2.35 -18.07 -21.87
CA VAL A 170 -3.40 -17.46 -21.05
C VAL A 170 -4.25 -16.49 -21.88
N LEU A 171 -3.63 -15.62 -22.68
CA LEU A 171 -4.35 -14.69 -23.56
C LEU A 171 -5.27 -15.40 -24.54
N ARG A 172 -4.81 -16.49 -25.16
CA ARG A 172 -5.64 -17.29 -26.06
C ARG A 172 -6.86 -17.90 -25.36
N GLY A 173 -6.69 -18.32 -24.12
CA GLY A 173 -7.78 -18.79 -23.27
C GLY A 173 -8.76 -17.68 -22.90
N GLU A 174 -8.25 -16.54 -22.45
CA GLU A 174 -9.05 -15.37 -22.06
C GLU A 174 -9.87 -14.80 -23.22
N VAL A 175 -9.33 -14.79 -24.45
CA VAL A 175 -10.08 -14.36 -25.65
C VAL A 175 -11.32 -15.23 -25.87
N LYS A 176 -11.16 -16.56 -25.77
CA LYS A 176 -12.30 -17.48 -25.91
C LYS A 176 -13.34 -17.30 -24.80
N GLU A 177 -12.89 -17.16 -23.55
CA GLU A 177 -13.78 -16.88 -22.42
C GLU A 177 -14.52 -15.56 -22.60
N ALA A 178 -13.85 -14.51 -23.13
CA ALA A 178 -14.45 -13.21 -23.37
C ALA A 178 -15.49 -13.24 -24.50
N ASP A 179 -15.24 -14.01 -25.56
CA ASP A 179 -16.20 -14.19 -26.66
C ASP A 179 -17.50 -14.88 -26.17
N GLU A 180 -17.39 -15.78 -25.20
CA GLU A 180 -18.55 -16.48 -24.61
C GLU A 180 -19.27 -15.63 -23.56
N ALA A 181 -18.52 -14.93 -22.70
CA ALA A 181 -19.08 -14.23 -21.53
C ALA A 181 -19.43 -12.75 -21.82
N GLY A 182 -18.92 -12.18 -22.90
CA GLY A 182 -19.08 -10.76 -23.28
C GLY A 182 -18.21 -9.79 -22.49
N VAL A 183 -18.01 -10.03 -21.18
CA VAL A 183 -17.10 -9.24 -20.31
C VAL A 183 -16.28 -10.18 -19.48
N LEU A 184 -14.96 -9.97 -19.49
CA LEU A 184 -14.01 -10.75 -18.71
C LEU A 184 -13.07 -9.81 -17.93
N LEU A 185 -12.80 -10.16 -16.67
CA LEU A 185 -11.81 -9.49 -15.83
C LEU A 185 -10.57 -10.39 -15.72
N SER A 186 -9.42 -9.89 -16.14
CA SER A 186 -8.18 -10.67 -16.05
C SER A 186 -7.82 -11.00 -14.59
N SER A 187 -7.38 -12.23 -14.37
CA SER A 187 -6.98 -12.76 -13.05
C SER A 187 -5.48 -12.71 -12.78
N CYS A 188 -4.69 -12.12 -13.69
CA CYS A 188 -3.23 -12.08 -13.62
C CYS A 188 -2.66 -11.36 -12.38
N CYS A 189 -3.43 -10.47 -11.75
CA CYS A 189 -3.03 -9.74 -10.55
C CYS A 189 -3.74 -10.28 -9.30
N PRO A 190 -3.03 -11.00 -8.38
CA PRO A 190 -3.64 -11.53 -7.16
C PRO A 190 -4.28 -10.48 -6.26
N ALA A 191 -3.72 -9.26 -6.23
CA ALA A 191 -4.28 -8.15 -5.46
C ALA A 191 -5.63 -7.69 -6.05
N PHE A 192 -5.74 -7.62 -7.37
CA PHE A 192 -6.98 -7.30 -8.07
C PHE A 192 -8.06 -8.37 -7.82
N VAL A 193 -7.70 -9.64 -7.95
CA VAL A 193 -8.61 -10.76 -7.65
C VAL A 193 -9.12 -10.69 -6.22
N LYS A 194 -8.24 -10.46 -5.24
CA LYS A 194 -8.63 -10.26 -3.83
C LYS A 194 -9.53 -9.05 -3.63
N TYR A 195 -9.25 -7.96 -4.36
CA TYR A 195 -10.08 -6.76 -4.30
C TYR A 195 -11.49 -7.02 -4.82
N VAL A 196 -11.62 -7.65 -5.98
CA VAL A 196 -12.92 -8.02 -6.57
C VAL A 196 -13.71 -8.91 -5.61
N LYS A 197 -13.11 -10.00 -5.12
CA LYS A 197 -13.77 -10.93 -4.19
C LYS A 197 -14.26 -10.27 -2.91
N LYS A 198 -13.52 -9.30 -2.37
CA LYS A 198 -13.86 -8.62 -1.10
C LYS A 198 -14.84 -7.47 -1.28
N ASN A 199 -14.71 -6.70 -2.35
CA ASN A 199 -15.42 -5.42 -2.49
C ASN A 199 -16.45 -5.41 -3.61
N LEU A 200 -16.36 -6.34 -4.58
CA LEU A 200 -17.23 -6.41 -5.76
C LEU A 200 -17.72 -7.84 -6.00
N PRO A 201 -18.46 -8.47 -5.04
CA PRO A 201 -18.87 -9.87 -5.15
C PRO A 201 -19.68 -10.17 -6.42
N PHE A 202 -20.44 -9.19 -6.93
CA PHE A 202 -21.20 -9.31 -8.18
C PHE A 202 -20.31 -9.54 -9.41
N ALA A 203 -19.06 -9.11 -9.37
CA ALA A 203 -18.09 -9.24 -10.46
C ALA A 203 -17.18 -10.47 -10.32
N GLU A 204 -17.30 -11.26 -9.26
CA GLU A 204 -16.46 -12.44 -9.05
C GLU A 204 -16.59 -13.47 -10.18
N GLY A 205 -17.81 -13.66 -10.68
CA GLY A 205 -18.09 -14.55 -11.82
C GLY A 205 -17.53 -14.08 -13.17
N MET A 206 -17.06 -12.84 -13.25
CA MET A 206 -16.43 -12.28 -14.44
C MET A 206 -14.91 -12.46 -14.45
N LEU A 207 -14.31 -12.98 -13.37
CA LEU A 207 -12.88 -13.23 -13.30
C LEU A 207 -12.49 -14.37 -14.22
N SER A 208 -11.40 -14.19 -14.97
CA SER A 208 -10.80 -15.24 -15.81
C SER A 208 -10.46 -16.47 -14.98
N LYS A 209 -10.72 -17.64 -15.55
CA LYS A 209 -10.40 -18.95 -14.96
C LYS A 209 -9.01 -19.45 -15.34
N GLN A 210 -8.31 -18.69 -16.22
CA GLN A 210 -6.99 -19.01 -16.71
C GLN A 210 -5.89 -18.72 -15.68
#